data_4347047a3d3cdbd0e13a7f1958fecf2c
#
_entry.id   4347047a3d3cdbd0e13a7f1958fecf2c
#
_cell.length_a   1.000
_cell.length_b   1.000
_cell.length_c   1.000
_cell.angle_alpha   90.00
_cell.angle_beta   90.00
_cell.angle_gamma   90.00
#
_symmetry.space_group_name_H-M   'P 1'
#
loop_
_entity.id
_entity.type
_entity.pdbx_description
1 polymer ?
#
loop_
_entity_poly.entity_id
_entity_poly.type
_entity_poly.pdbx_seq_one_letter_code
_entity_poly.pdbx_strand_id
1 'polypeptide(L)'
;MLKKILSITFLSLFATIAHAAAIDKLKSFVAATHSAQANFSQELLDKNGKRIQFVTGVMQFERPGKFRWEYQKPYEQIIVGDGKKFWLYDVDLNQVTVKKLDAALGSSPAALLSGSNEIERGFNLTDTGVKDDLDWLQAVPKSAETSFTKILMAFNAKSELVVMELHDSFGHRTVLRFSELKNNPSLSSQQFKFVPPQGADVLGE
;
A
#
# COMPACT_ATOMS: atom_id res chain seq x y z
N MET A 1 -69.21 -6.15 29.14
CA MET A 1 -68.17 -5.14 28.87
C MET A 1 -66.86 -5.83 28.55
N LEU A 2 -66.49 -5.95 27.28
CA LEU A 2 -65.35 -6.72 26.82
C LEU A 2 -64.19 -5.73 26.54
N LYS A 3 -63.13 -5.75 27.38
CA LYS A 3 -61.96 -4.88 27.18
C LYS A 3 -61.08 -5.53 26.12
N LYS A 4 -60.97 -4.89 24.95
CA LYS A 4 -59.98 -5.24 23.92
C LYS A 4 -58.61 -4.71 24.33
N ILE A 5 -57.67 -5.62 24.62
CA ILE A 5 -56.28 -5.29 24.83
C ILE A 5 -55.60 -5.23 23.46
N LEU A 6 -55.18 -4.04 23.08
CA LEU A 6 -54.41 -3.78 21.84
C LEU A 6 -52.93 -4.02 22.15
N SER A 7 -52.42 -5.20 21.76
CA SER A 7 -50.95 -5.47 21.80
C SER A 7 -50.25 -4.74 20.70
N ILE A 8 -49.47 -3.72 21.04
CA ILE A 8 -48.57 -3.04 20.09
C ILE A 8 -47.25 -3.84 20.07
N THR A 9 -47.06 -4.60 19.00
CA THR A 9 -45.80 -5.31 18.73
C THR A 9 -44.78 -4.28 18.20
N PHE A 10 -43.80 -3.93 19.01
CA PHE A 10 -42.68 -3.05 18.63
C PHE A 10 -41.68 -3.84 17.77
N LEU A 11 -41.78 -3.70 16.46
CA LEU A 11 -40.85 -4.30 15.50
C LEU A 11 -39.56 -3.45 15.47
N SER A 12 -38.57 -3.86 16.26
CA SER A 12 -37.23 -3.27 16.24
C SER A 12 -36.54 -3.60 14.91
N LEU A 13 -36.44 -2.60 14.02
CA LEU A 13 -35.66 -2.67 12.80
C LEU A 13 -34.17 -2.68 13.21
N PHE A 14 -33.54 -3.83 13.25
CA PHE A 14 -32.09 -3.92 13.29
C PHE A 14 -31.56 -3.49 11.92
N ALA A 15 -31.11 -2.24 11.81
CA ALA A 15 -30.31 -1.80 10.68
C ALA A 15 -28.97 -2.56 10.72
N THR A 16 -28.83 -3.59 9.91
CA THR A 16 -27.53 -4.20 9.62
C THR A 16 -26.71 -3.15 8.90
N ILE A 17 -25.71 -2.57 9.56
CA ILE A 17 -24.71 -1.74 8.93
C ILE A 17 -23.97 -2.71 7.99
N ALA A 18 -24.24 -2.62 6.69
CA ALA A 18 -23.48 -3.33 5.68
C ALA A 18 -22.06 -2.71 5.70
N HIS A 19 -21.11 -3.36 6.35
CA HIS A 19 -19.70 -3.03 6.16
C HIS A 19 -19.36 -3.39 4.71
N ALA A 20 -18.95 -2.41 3.93
CA ALA A 20 -18.34 -2.68 2.63
C ALA A 20 -17.12 -3.58 2.88
N ALA A 21 -17.08 -4.73 2.22
CA ALA A 21 -15.97 -5.66 2.35
C ALA A 21 -14.66 -4.95 1.98
N ALA A 22 -13.54 -5.32 2.60
CA ALA A 22 -12.25 -4.66 2.35
C ALA A 22 -11.83 -4.74 0.89
N ILE A 23 -12.25 -5.78 0.16
CA ILE A 23 -12.05 -5.89 -1.30
C ILE A 23 -12.77 -4.76 -2.03
N ASP A 24 -14.01 -4.41 -1.66
CA ASP A 24 -14.74 -3.30 -2.29
C ASP A 24 -14.09 -1.95 -1.96
N LYS A 25 -13.53 -1.79 -0.74
CA LYS A 25 -12.75 -0.61 -0.37
C LYS A 25 -11.47 -0.50 -1.19
N LEU A 26 -10.76 -1.60 -1.41
CA LEU A 26 -9.60 -1.64 -2.30
C LEU A 26 -9.98 -1.21 -3.73
N LYS A 27 -11.05 -1.78 -4.29
CA LYS A 27 -11.55 -1.41 -5.61
C LYS A 27 -11.90 0.07 -5.71
N SER A 28 -12.60 0.59 -4.70
CA SER A 28 -12.96 1.99 -4.60
C SER A 28 -11.72 2.90 -4.52
N PHE A 29 -10.74 2.54 -3.68
CA PHE A 29 -9.47 3.25 -3.55
C PHE A 29 -8.71 3.28 -4.89
N VAL A 30 -8.61 2.13 -5.56
CA VAL A 30 -7.91 2.04 -6.86
C VAL A 30 -8.62 2.85 -7.94
N ALA A 31 -9.95 2.78 -8.02
CA ALA A 31 -10.75 3.49 -9.01
C ALA A 31 -10.77 5.01 -8.78
N ALA A 32 -10.83 5.45 -7.52
CA ALA A 32 -10.95 6.85 -7.16
C ALA A 32 -9.62 7.60 -7.03
N THR A 33 -8.48 6.88 -6.84
CA THR A 33 -7.19 7.48 -6.53
C THR A 33 -6.24 7.35 -7.72
N HIS A 34 -6.17 8.37 -8.56
CA HIS A 34 -5.23 8.42 -9.70
C HIS A 34 -3.84 8.88 -9.27
N SER A 35 -3.77 9.73 -8.27
CA SER A 35 -2.52 10.16 -7.62
C SER A 35 -2.70 10.23 -6.12
N ALA A 36 -1.63 10.08 -5.36
CA ALA A 36 -1.65 10.27 -3.92
C ALA A 36 -0.29 10.77 -3.40
N GLN A 37 -0.35 11.41 -2.24
CA GLN A 37 0.80 11.75 -1.42
C GLN A 37 0.48 11.41 0.03
N ALA A 38 1.42 10.80 0.75
CA ALA A 38 1.29 10.52 2.18
C ALA A 38 2.64 10.52 2.87
N ASN A 39 2.64 10.73 4.18
CA ASN A 39 3.75 10.33 5.03
C ASN A 39 3.62 8.83 5.33
N PHE A 40 4.73 8.16 5.54
CA PHE A 40 4.71 6.77 6.00
C PHE A 40 5.71 6.53 7.12
N SER A 41 5.39 5.55 7.95
CA SER A 41 6.35 4.85 8.79
C SER A 41 6.41 3.39 8.38
N GLN A 42 7.60 2.80 8.40
CA GLN A 42 7.84 1.41 8.06
C GLN A 42 8.62 0.72 9.15
N GLU A 43 8.13 -0.41 9.60
CA GLU A 43 8.81 -1.30 10.54
C GLU A 43 9.14 -2.61 9.84
N LEU A 44 10.38 -3.07 9.95
CA LEU A 44 10.78 -4.43 9.61
C LEU A 44 10.86 -5.25 10.90
N LEU A 45 10.10 -6.33 10.95
CA LEU A 45 10.03 -7.25 12.07
C LEU A 45 10.61 -8.61 11.66
N ASP A 46 11.36 -9.25 12.56
CA ASP A 46 11.81 -10.62 12.37
C ASP A 46 10.67 -11.64 12.57
N LYS A 47 10.97 -12.92 12.38
CA LYS A 47 10.00 -14.02 12.56
C LYS A 47 9.42 -14.12 13.97
N ASN A 48 10.08 -13.55 14.97
CA ASN A 48 9.64 -13.53 16.38
C ASN A 48 8.86 -12.24 16.73
N GLY A 49 8.70 -11.33 15.74
CA GLY A 49 8.04 -10.04 15.92
C GLY A 49 8.93 -8.96 16.55
N LYS A 50 10.23 -9.22 16.68
CA LYS A 50 11.20 -8.20 17.15
C LYS A 50 11.48 -7.21 16.02
N ARG A 51 11.38 -5.92 16.32
CA ARG A 51 11.70 -4.85 15.35
C ARG A 51 13.20 -4.82 15.05
N ILE A 52 13.54 -5.05 13.76
CA ILE A 52 14.89 -4.99 13.22
C ILE A 52 15.20 -3.56 12.77
N GLN A 53 14.22 -2.89 12.15
CA GLN A 53 14.40 -1.59 11.53
C GLN A 53 13.12 -0.75 11.67
N PHE A 54 13.30 0.55 11.77
CA PHE A 54 12.23 1.54 11.73
C PHE A 54 12.69 2.72 10.86
N VAL A 55 11.90 3.06 9.87
CA VAL A 55 12.17 4.18 8.96
C VAL A 55 10.91 5.01 8.76
N THR A 56 11.10 6.27 8.43
CA THR A 56 10.01 7.19 8.07
C THR A 56 10.32 7.88 6.76
N GLY A 57 9.29 8.36 6.09
CA GLY A 57 9.47 9.05 4.83
C GLY A 57 8.17 9.58 4.23
N VAL A 58 8.27 9.98 2.97
CA VAL A 58 7.16 10.50 2.18
C VAL A 58 7.01 9.65 0.92
N MET A 59 5.78 9.35 0.57
CA MET A 59 5.47 8.68 -0.70
C MET A 59 4.56 9.53 -1.56
N GLN A 60 4.77 9.43 -2.86
CA GLN A 60 3.92 10.00 -3.89
C GLN A 60 3.75 8.98 -5.02
N PHE A 61 2.59 8.93 -5.63
CA PHE A 61 2.40 8.18 -6.87
C PHE A 61 1.40 8.87 -7.81
N GLU A 62 1.53 8.56 -9.10
CA GLU A 62 0.58 8.88 -10.16
C GLU A 62 0.46 7.63 -11.05
N ARG A 63 -0.74 7.05 -11.08
CA ARG A 63 -1.00 5.87 -11.92
C ARG A 63 -1.11 6.22 -13.40
N PRO A 64 -0.66 5.32 -14.28
CA PRO A 64 0.03 4.06 -13.98
C PRO A 64 1.54 4.22 -13.82
N GLY A 65 2.13 3.48 -12.89
CA GLY A 65 3.56 3.17 -12.84
C GLY A 65 4.51 4.31 -12.44
N LYS A 66 4.00 5.49 -12.10
CA LYS A 66 4.84 6.58 -11.61
C LYS A 66 4.75 6.67 -10.10
N PHE A 67 5.88 6.71 -9.44
CA PHE A 67 5.97 6.90 -7.99
C PHE A 67 7.31 7.47 -7.58
N ARG A 68 7.30 8.11 -6.41
CA ARG A 68 8.47 8.56 -5.70
C ARG A 68 8.32 8.22 -4.22
N TRP A 69 9.28 7.52 -3.67
CA TRP A 69 9.29 7.04 -2.30
C TRP A 69 10.61 7.48 -1.67
N GLU A 70 10.54 8.35 -0.68
CA GLU A 70 11.70 8.94 -0.03
C GLU A 70 11.75 8.49 1.42
N TYR A 71 12.73 7.67 1.75
CA TYR A 71 13.11 7.37 3.12
C TYR A 71 13.96 8.53 3.65
N GLN A 72 13.62 9.06 4.82
CA GLN A 72 14.25 10.26 5.38
C GLN A 72 15.03 9.97 6.65
N LYS A 73 14.60 8.99 7.44
CA LYS A 73 15.24 8.62 8.71
C LYS A 73 15.19 7.11 8.91
N PRO A 74 16.25 6.48 9.48
CA PRO A 74 17.53 7.06 9.91
C PRO A 74 18.54 7.26 8.78
N TYR A 75 18.29 6.77 7.56
CA TYR A 75 19.10 6.91 6.35
C TYR A 75 18.25 7.47 5.21
N GLU A 76 18.92 8.04 4.23
CA GLU A 76 18.26 8.59 3.05
C GLU A 76 18.33 7.61 1.87
N GLN A 77 17.18 7.24 1.35
CA GLN A 77 17.07 6.42 0.15
C GLN A 77 15.91 6.92 -0.69
N ILE A 78 16.09 6.97 -1.98
CA ILE A 78 15.07 7.46 -2.93
C ILE A 78 14.74 6.34 -3.91
N ILE A 79 13.46 6.01 -4.02
CA ILE A 79 12.97 5.08 -5.02
C ILE A 79 12.04 5.82 -5.96
N VAL A 80 12.30 5.74 -7.27
CA VAL A 80 11.49 6.40 -8.29
C VAL A 80 11.08 5.38 -9.36
N GLY A 81 9.79 5.38 -9.68
CA GLY A 81 9.24 4.79 -10.89
C GLY A 81 8.86 5.89 -11.87
N ASP A 82 9.42 5.88 -13.06
CA ASP A 82 9.16 6.90 -14.09
C ASP A 82 8.10 6.47 -15.12
N GLY A 83 7.47 5.30 -14.89
CA GLY A 83 6.53 4.65 -15.81
C GLY A 83 7.18 3.62 -16.72
N LYS A 84 8.52 3.53 -16.77
CA LYS A 84 9.28 2.57 -17.57
C LYS A 84 10.37 1.87 -16.76
N LYS A 85 11.10 2.63 -15.96
CA LYS A 85 12.22 2.18 -15.14
C LYS A 85 11.91 2.38 -13.66
N PHE A 86 12.50 1.51 -12.86
CA PHE A 86 12.59 1.58 -11.42
C PHE A 86 14.02 2.01 -11.07
N TRP A 87 14.14 3.08 -10.32
CA TRP A 87 15.40 3.65 -9.82
C TRP A 87 15.41 3.54 -8.31
N LEU A 88 16.49 3.02 -7.75
CA LEU A 88 16.76 3.03 -6.32
C LEU A 88 18.09 3.73 -6.11
N TYR A 89 18.08 4.83 -5.40
CA TYR A 89 19.26 5.59 -5.05
C TYR A 89 19.53 5.53 -3.56
N ASP A 90 20.63 4.93 -3.19
CA ASP A 90 21.17 4.94 -1.84
C ASP A 90 22.11 6.15 -1.72
N VAL A 91 21.71 7.13 -0.89
CA VAL A 91 22.43 8.41 -0.78
C VAL A 91 23.76 8.23 -0.10
N ASP A 92 23.83 7.41 0.97
CA ASP A 92 25.04 7.19 1.77
C ASP A 92 26.11 6.45 0.98
N LEU A 93 25.70 5.52 0.12
CA LEU A 93 26.61 4.77 -0.76
C LEU A 93 26.90 5.50 -2.09
N ASN A 94 26.18 6.58 -2.39
CA ASN A 94 26.15 7.24 -3.70
C ASN A 94 25.97 6.24 -4.86
N GLN A 95 25.06 5.27 -4.69
CA GLN A 95 24.83 4.17 -5.60
C GLN A 95 23.39 4.16 -6.12
N VAL A 96 23.25 3.95 -7.42
CA VAL A 96 21.96 3.85 -8.10
C VAL A 96 21.78 2.44 -8.66
N THR A 97 20.67 1.80 -8.34
CA THR A 97 20.25 0.56 -9.02
C THR A 97 19.11 0.91 -9.97
N VAL A 98 19.22 0.48 -11.22
CA VAL A 98 18.17 0.65 -12.23
C VAL A 98 17.68 -0.70 -12.74
N LYS A 99 16.36 -0.84 -12.92
CA LYS A 99 15.69 -2.05 -13.45
C LYS A 99 14.50 -1.64 -14.32
N LYS A 100 14.02 -2.55 -15.14
CA LYS A 100 12.70 -2.40 -15.78
C LYS A 100 11.61 -2.37 -14.71
N LEU A 101 10.63 -1.48 -14.87
CA LEU A 101 9.57 -1.30 -13.87
C LEU A 101 8.77 -2.59 -13.63
N ASP A 102 8.44 -3.34 -14.68
CA ASP A 102 7.67 -4.59 -14.56
C ASP A 102 8.38 -5.62 -13.69
N ALA A 103 9.72 -5.68 -13.76
CA ALA A 103 10.52 -6.57 -12.92
C ALA A 103 10.53 -6.14 -11.42
N ALA A 104 10.20 -4.90 -11.13
CA ALA A 104 10.16 -4.37 -9.77
C ALA A 104 8.77 -4.49 -9.10
N LEU A 105 7.70 -4.73 -9.87
CA LEU A 105 6.32 -4.77 -9.36
C LEU A 105 6.11 -5.83 -8.27
N GLY A 106 6.78 -6.98 -8.39
CA GLY A 106 6.70 -8.05 -7.40
C GLY A 106 7.59 -7.88 -6.17
N SER A 107 8.37 -6.80 -6.08
CA SER A 107 9.40 -6.64 -5.03
C SER A 107 9.32 -5.32 -4.25
N SER A 108 8.40 -4.40 -4.61
CA SER A 108 8.31 -3.08 -3.98
C SER A 108 6.88 -2.69 -3.65
N PRO A 109 6.60 -2.26 -2.39
CA PRO A 109 5.29 -1.70 -2.02
C PRO A 109 4.90 -0.49 -2.88
N ALA A 110 5.87 0.35 -3.22
CA ALA A 110 5.67 1.54 -4.05
C ALA A 110 5.19 1.17 -5.46
N ALA A 111 5.83 0.18 -6.08
CA ALA A 111 5.46 -0.31 -7.40
C ALA A 111 4.05 -0.94 -7.37
N LEU A 112 3.71 -1.68 -6.31
CA LEU A 112 2.38 -2.28 -6.14
C LEU A 112 1.29 -1.21 -6.07
N LEU A 113 1.48 -0.15 -5.27
CA LEU A 113 0.49 0.93 -5.10
C LEU A 113 0.30 1.79 -6.35
N SER A 114 1.35 1.95 -7.16
CA SER A 114 1.33 2.72 -8.40
C SER A 114 0.95 1.91 -9.65
N GLY A 115 0.82 0.58 -9.51
CA GLY A 115 0.51 -0.33 -10.58
C GLY A 115 -0.85 -0.07 -11.26
N SER A 116 -1.17 -0.89 -12.24
CA SER A 116 -2.46 -0.84 -12.96
C SER A 116 -3.62 -1.19 -12.02
N ASN A 117 -4.83 -0.75 -12.38
CA ASN A 117 -6.07 -0.97 -11.63
C ASN A 117 -6.50 -2.45 -11.53
N GLU A 118 -5.65 -3.40 -11.96
CA GLU A 118 -5.99 -4.82 -12.07
C GLU A 118 -5.25 -5.68 -11.04
N ILE A 119 -5.27 -5.24 -9.78
CA ILE A 119 -4.63 -5.97 -8.68
C ILE A 119 -5.14 -7.42 -8.59
N GLU A 120 -6.39 -7.68 -8.97
CA GLU A 120 -6.99 -9.01 -9.00
C GLU A 120 -6.34 -9.94 -10.03
N ARG A 121 -5.69 -9.41 -11.07
CA ARG A 121 -4.95 -10.24 -12.04
C ARG A 121 -3.72 -10.86 -11.42
N GLY A 122 -3.03 -10.12 -10.57
CA GLY A 122 -1.79 -10.55 -9.94
C GLY A 122 -1.98 -11.28 -8.61
N PHE A 123 -3.15 -11.12 -7.95
CA PHE A 123 -3.36 -11.61 -6.59
C PHE A 123 -4.71 -12.31 -6.42
N ASN A 124 -4.74 -13.30 -5.53
CA ASN A 124 -5.95 -13.85 -4.96
C ASN A 124 -6.30 -13.01 -3.73
N LEU A 125 -7.48 -12.40 -3.73
CA LEU A 125 -7.95 -11.52 -2.65
C LEU A 125 -8.92 -12.26 -1.74
N THR A 126 -8.80 -12.04 -0.43
CA THR A 126 -9.71 -12.59 0.59
C THR A 126 -9.95 -11.54 1.66
N ASP A 127 -11.21 -11.26 1.98
CA ASP A 127 -11.56 -10.45 3.15
C ASP A 127 -11.21 -11.19 4.43
N THR A 128 -10.57 -10.51 5.38
CA THR A 128 -10.16 -11.10 6.67
C THR A 128 -10.90 -10.49 7.86
N GLY A 129 -11.90 -9.66 7.60
CA GLY A 129 -12.79 -9.07 8.60
C GLY A 129 -12.30 -7.72 9.13
N VAL A 130 -12.90 -7.28 10.23
CA VAL A 130 -12.63 -5.99 10.87
C VAL A 130 -11.75 -6.19 12.09
N LYS A 131 -10.70 -5.37 12.19
CA LYS A 131 -9.81 -5.31 13.35
C LYS A 131 -9.34 -3.88 13.56
N ASP A 132 -9.39 -3.38 14.80
CA ASP A 132 -8.99 -2.01 15.17
C ASP A 132 -9.71 -0.93 14.33
N ASP A 133 -11.03 -1.11 14.09
CA ASP A 133 -11.89 -0.26 13.25
C ASP A 133 -11.43 -0.13 11.79
N LEU A 134 -10.60 -1.03 11.30
CA LEU A 134 -10.15 -1.12 9.93
C LEU A 134 -10.65 -2.40 9.27
N ASP A 135 -11.06 -2.30 8.01
CA ASP A 135 -11.41 -3.46 7.18
C ASP A 135 -10.16 -4.04 6.55
N TRP A 136 -9.90 -5.30 6.81
CA TRP A 136 -8.70 -5.99 6.38
C TRP A 136 -8.97 -6.96 5.24
N LEU A 137 -8.06 -6.99 4.28
CA LEU A 137 -7.98 -8.02 3.25
C LEU A 137 -6.58 -8.62 3.20
N GLN A 138 -6.51 -9.85 2.72
CA GLN A 138 -5.29 -10.54 2.34
C GLN A 138 -5.20 -10.64 0.82
N ALA A 139 -4.02 -10.35 0.28
CA ALA A 139 -3.67 -10.55 -1.12
C ALA A 139 -2.51 -11.54 -1.22
N VAL A 140 -2.74 -12.67 -1.89
CA VAL A 140 -1.72 -13.71 -2.12
C VAL A 140 -1.31 -13.66 -3.57
N PRO A 141 -0.02 -13.45 -3.90
CA PRO A 141 0.45 -13.45 -5.28
C PRO A 141 0.09 -14.74 -6.02
N LYS A 142 -0.31 -14.63 -7.28
CA LYS A 142 -0.53 -15.80 -8.16
C LYS A 142 0.78 -16.31 -8.77
N SER A 143 1.78 -15.44 -8.91
CA SER A 143 3.12 -15.81 -9.37
C SER A 143 4.01 -16.17 -8.20
N ALA A 144 4.87 -17.17 -8.38
CA ALA A 144 5.91 -17.53 -7.41
C ALA A 144 7.13 -16.58 -7.48
N GLU A 145 7.23 -15.75 -8.51
CA GLU A 145 8.35 -14.82 -8.73
C GLU A 145 8.15 -13.49 -7.99
N THR A 146 7.73 -13.56 -6.72
CA THR A 146 7.55 -12.37 -5.88
C THR A 146 8.35 -12.49 -4.60
N SER A 147 8.80 -11.35 -4.08
CA SER A 147 9.50 -11.30 -2.78
C SER A 147 8.55 -11.51 -1.59
N PHE A 148 7.24 -11.54 -1.83
CA PHE A 148 6.22 -11.63 -0.80
C PHE A 148 5.40 -12.90 -0.94
N THR A 149 5.13 -13.56 0.18
CA THR A 149 4.23 -14.70 0.25
C THR A 149 2.78 -14.27 0.40
N LYS A 150 2.55 -13.13 1.05
CA LYS A 150 1.24 -12.48 1.18
C LYS A 150 1.38 -11.01 1.55
N ILE A 151 0.35 -10.25 1.27
CA ILE A 151 0.21 -8.85 1.65
C ILE A 151 -1.12 -8.70 2.38
N LEU A 152 -1.13 -8.04 3.54
CA LEU A 152 -2.35 -7.61 4.22
C LEU A 152 -2.52 -6.11 3.97
N MET A 153 -3.74 -5.67 3.72
CA MET A 153 -4.09 -4.26 3.54
C MET A 153 -5.27 -3.91 4.42
N ALA A 154 -5.22 -2.76 5.08
CA ALA A 154 -6.27 -2.29 5.94
C ALA A 154 -6.77 -0.92 5.50
N PHE A 155 -8.09 -0.78 5.43
CA PHE A 155 -8.79 0.41 4.97
C PHE A 155 -9.66 0.98 6.10
N ASN A 156 -9.69 2.31 6.21
CA ASN A 156 -10.59 3.00 7.11
C ASN A 156 -12.03 3.10 6.54
N ALA A 157 -12.93 3.75 7.28
CA ALA A 157 -14.32 3.95 6.87
C ALA A 157 -14.48 4.76 5.57
N LYS A 158 -13.46 5.56 5.20
CA LYS A 158 -13.44 6.36 3.95
C LYS A 158 -12.83 5.62 2.77
N SER A 159 -12.55 4.32 2.89
CA SER A 159 -11.83 3.51 1.90
C SER A 159 -10.40 4.01 1.62
N GLU A 160 -9.77 4.68 2.58
CA GLU A 160 -8.37 5.09 2.48
C GLU A 160 -7.48 3.96 3.00
N LEU A 161 -6.40 3.67 2.29
CA LEU A 161 -5.39 2.70 2.74
C LEU A 161 -4.61 3.27 3.92
N VAL A 162 -4.68 2.60 5.08
CA VAL A 162 -4.04 3.03 6.33
C VAL A 162 -2.82 2.17 6.66
N VAL A 163 -2.92 0.86 6.42
CA VAL A 163 -1.85 -0.09 6.75
C VAL A 163 -1.63 -1.03 5.57
N MET A 164 -0.37 -1.37 5.32
CA MET A 164 0.05 -2.46 4.44
C MET A 164 1.09 -3.30 5.17
N GLU A 165 0.88 -4.62 5.25
CA GLU A 165 1.85 -5.57 5.79
C GLU A 165 2.30 -6.53 4.70
N LEU A 166 3.61 -6.63 4.48
CA LEU A 166 4.21 -7.54 3.52
C LEU A 166 4.93 -8.65 4.28
N HIS A 167 4.64 -9.89 3.94
CA HIS A 167 5.26 -11.06 4.56
C HIS A 167 6.15 -11.75 3.53
N ASP A 168 7.41 -12.00 3.88
CA ASP A 168 8.35 -12.71 3.03
C ASP A 168 8.42 -14.21 3.35
N SER A 169 9.21 -14.96 2.55
CA SER A 169 9.41 -16.40 2.75
C SER A 169 10.32 -16.74 3.94
N PHE A 170 11.04 -15.76 4.51
CA PHE A 170 11.92 -15.94 5.66
C PHE A 170 11.20 -15.71 6.99
N GLY A 171 9.91 -15.33 6.93
CA GLY A 171 9.09 -15.00 8.08
C GLY A 171 9.24 -13.57 8.58
N HIS A 172 9.93 -12.71 7.84
CA HIS A 172 9.94 -11.29 8.15
C HIS A 172 8.61 -10.65 7.75
N ARG A 173 8.31 -9.55 8.44
CA ARG A 173 7.13 -8.74 8.20
C ARG A 173 7.49 -7.27 8.10
N THR A 174 7.20 -6.66 6.97
CA THR A 174 7.31 -5.22 6.77
C THR A 174 5.95 -4.58 6.97
N VAL A 175 5.81 -3.71 7.95
CA VAL A 175 4.56 -3.00 8.27
C VAL A 175 4.71 -1.54 7.89
N LEU A 176 3.89 -1.10 6.94
CA LEU A 176 3.77 0.29 6.49
C LEU A 176 2.51 0.89 7.08
N ARG A 177 2.61 2.07 7.67
CA ARG A 177 1.48 2.88 8.14
C ARG A 177 1.49 4.22 7.42
N PHE A 178 0.38 4.56 6.79
CA PHE A 178 0.23 5.80 6.05
C PHE A 178 -0.51 6.83 6.89
N SER A 179 -0.08 8.08 6.79
CA SER A 179 -0.69 9.22 7.45
C SER A 179 -0.72 10.43 6.52
N GLU A 180 -1.58 11.39 6.81
CA GLU A 180 -1.75 12.61 6.00
C GLU A 180 -1.99 12.32 4.51
N LEU A 181 -2.75 11.26 4.22
CA LEU A 181 -3.06 10.87 2.85
C LEU A 181 -3.85 11.97 2.14
N LYS A 182 -3.29 12.44 1.03
CA LYS A 182 -3.93 13.36 0.10
C LYS A 182 -4.25 12.59 -1.18
N ASN A 183 -5.52 12.45 -1.50
CA ASN A 183 -5.98 11.81 -2.72
C ASN A 183 -6.08 12.83 -3.85
N ASN A 184 -5.59 12.44 -5.03
CA ASN A 184 -5.60 13.21 -6.26
C ASN A 184 -5.00 14.63 -6.16
N PRO A 185 -3.86 14.82 -5.45
CA PRO A 185 -3.17 16.09 -5.48
C PRO A 185 -2.61 16.33 -6.88
N SER A 186 -2.46 17.61 -7.24
CA SER A 186 -1.74 17.99 -8.46
C SER A 186 -0.25 17.78 -8.23
N LEU A 187 0.33 16.76 -8.86
CA LEU A 187 1.75 16.42 -8.77
C LEU A 187 2.48 16.84 -10.03
N SER A 188 3.65 17.45 -9.87
CA SER A 188 4.50 17.77 -11.02
C SER A 188 5.10 16.50 -11.62
N SER A 189 5.05 16.37 -12.95
CA SER A 189 5.71 15.24 -13.63
C SER A 189 7.23 15.17 -13.41
N GLN A 190 7.85 16.25 -12.98
CA GLN A 190 9.28 16.30 -12.65
C GLN A 190 9.60 15.48 -11.38
N GLN A 191 8.64 15.31 -10.48
CA GLN A 191 8.81 14.50 -9.25
C GLN A 191 9.07 13.02 -9.55
N PHE A 192 8.59 12.55 -10.71
CA PHE A 192 8.75 11.16 -11.15
C PHE A 192 9.91 10.97 -12.14
N LYS A 193 10.73 11.99 -12.35
CA LYS A 193 11.97 11.87 -13.12
C LYS A 193 13.13 11.67 -12.17
N PHE A 194 14.01 10.74 -12.52
CA PHE A 194 15.26 10.53 -11.80
C PHE A 194 16.43 10.65 -12.76
N VAL A 195 17.42 11.42 -12.35
CA VAL A 195 18.70 11.54 -13.02
C VAL A 195 19.78 11.19 -12.00
N PRO A 196 20.60 10.17 -12.25
CA PRO A 196 21.67 9.82 -11.33
C PRO A 196 22.54 11.05 -11.01
N PRO A 197 22.85 11.29 -9.71
CA PRO A 197 23.77 12.35 -9.34
C PRO A 197 25.15 12.16 -9.96
N GLN A 198 25.88 13.25 -10.12
CA GLN A 198 27.25 13.21 -10.65
C GLN A 198 28.14 12.35 -9.74
N GLY A 199 28.85 11.39 -10.33
CA GLY A 199 29.72 10.48 -9.60
C GLY A 199 29.02 9.34 -8.88
N ALA A 200 27.72 9.16 -9.06
CA ALA A 200 27.03 7.98 -8.56
C ALA A 200 27.42 6.73 -9.36
N ASP A 201 27.62 5.62 -8.65
CA ASP A 201 27.80 4.31 -9.26
C ASP A 201 26.43 3.77 -9.71
N VAL A 202 26.29 3.45 -11.00
CA VAL A 202 25.02 3.03 -11.59
C VAL A 202 25.08 1.56 -11.95
N LEU A 203 24.27 0.74 -11.28
CA LEU A 203 24.17 -0.71 -11.47
C LEU A 203 22.84 -1.07 -12.17
N GLY A 204 22.91 -1.97 -13.12
CA GLY A 204 21.74 -2.49 -13.86
C GLY A 204 21.60 -1.88 -15.26
N GLU A 205 20.41 -2.09 -15.90
CA GLU A 205 20.09 -1.68 -17.29
C GLU A 205 18.88 -0.75 -17.34
#